data_237d32221b01ae439a633cfe27bf8f87
#
_entry.id   237d32221b01ae439a633cfe27bf8f87
#
_cell.length_a   1.000
_cell.length_b   1.000
_cell.length_c   1.000
_cell.angle_alpha   90.00
_cell.angle_beta   90.00
_cell.angle_gamma   90.00
#
_symmetry.space_group_name_H-M   'P 1'
#
loop_
_entity.id
_entity.type
_entity.pdbx_description
1 polymer ?
#
loop_
_entity_poly.entity_id
_entity_poly.type
_entity_poly.pdbx_seq_one_letter_code
_entity_poly.pdbx_strand_id
1 'polypeptide(L)'
;AKNFIRFVTDTEATEEKPLRIVVDEKGCPTYVGYLTERIEEAVESKIEPGIYHACSSDMLSRYEFGLEILKAQGLEKPVVPVEKKDLPPRPVVSPSNQLINTKFEKVPTSYEMLEEYVSEIRIEKDDYSEKNR
;
A
#
# COMPACT_ATOMS: atom_id res chain seq x y z
N ALA A 1 10.63 11.79 0.52
CA ALA A 1 9.20 11.79 0.81
C ALA A 1 8.86 10.50 1.57
N LYS A 2 8.12 10.58 2.68
CA LYS A 2 7.63 9.38 3.38
C LYS A 2 6.55 8.73 2.51
N ASN A 3 6.66 7.42 2.26
CA ASN A 3 5.56 6.69 1.63
C ASN A 3 4.36 6.59 2.58
N PHE A 4 3.21 6.18 2.07
CA PHE A 4 1.97 6.15 2.85
C PHE A 4 2.04 5.17 4.03
N ILE A 5 2.69 4.01 3.86
CA ILE A 5 2.87 3.03 4.93
C ILE A 5 3.65 3.66 6.08
N ARG A 6 4.80 4.30 5.80
CA ARG A 6 5.58 5.01 6.82
C ARG A 6 4.82 6.18 7.44
N PHE A 7 4.00 6.88 6.67
CA PHE A 7 3.14 7.91 7.25
C PHE A 7 2.21 7.34 8.31
N VAL A 8 1.53 6.23 8.03
CA VAL A 8 0.62 5.56 8.99
C VAL A 8 1.39 4.97 10.18
N THR A 9 2.54 4.35 9.92
CA THR A 9 3.35 3.67 10.95
C THR A 9 4.05 4.64 11.88
N ASP A 10 4.69 5.67 11.34
CA ASP A 10 5.61 6.53 12.10
C ASP A 10 4.92 7.76 12.71
N THR A 11 3.72 8.12 12.23
CA THR A 11 3.01 9.29 12.78
C THR A 11 2.42 8.94 14.14
N GLU A 12 2.78 9.72 15.14
CA GLU A 12 2.16 9.64 16.47
C GLU A 12 0.69 10.08 16.40
N ALA A 13 -0.17 9.33 17.07
CA ALA A 13 -1.60 9.65 17.15
C ALA A 13 -2.12 9.39 18.57
N THR A 14 -2.97 10.29 19.05
CA THR A 14 -3.64 10.21 20.35
C THR A 14 -5.13 10.44 20.16
N GLU A 15 -5.95 10.12 21.17
CA GLU A 15 -7.39 10.40 21.13
C GLU A 15 -7.71 11.88 20.88
N GLU A 16 -6.87 12.79 21.38
CA GLU A 16 -7.02 14.23 21.15
C GLU A 16 -6.54 14.66 19.76
N LYS A 17 -5.58 13.92 19.19
CA LYS A 17 -5.00 14.18 17.85
C LYS A 17 -4.92 12.89 17.06
N PRO A 18 -6.05 12.37 16.58
CA PRO A 18 -6.08 11.13 15.83
C PRO A 18 -5.44 11.27 14.44
N LEU A 19 -5.03 10.16 13.87
CA LEU A 19 -4.55 10.09 12.50
C LEU A 19 -5.74 10.29 11.53
N ARG A 20 -5.69 11.36 10.74
CA ARG A 20 -6.74 11.72 9.78
C ARG A 20 -6.42 11.17 8.42
N ILE A 21 -7.24 10.24 7.92
CA ILE A 21 -7.02 9.58 6.63
C ILE A 21 -8.26 9.72 5.74
N VAL A 22 -8.06 10.06 4.46
CA VAL A 22 -9.14 10.30 3.51
C VAL A 22 -9.87 9.01 3.11
N VAL A 23 -11.20 9.10 3.01
CA VAL A 23 -12.08 8.00 2.58
C VAL A 23 -12.49 8.08 1.12
N ASP A 24 -12.41 9.26 0.52
CA ASP A 24 -12.89 9.56 -0.83
C ASP A 24 -11.79 9.55 -1.91
N GLU A 25 -10.62 8.97 -1.59
CA GLU A 25 -9.57 8.62 -2.54
C GLU A 25 -9.34 7.11 -2.52
N LYS A 26 -9.60 6.46 -3.65
CA LYS A 26 -9.47 5.01 -3.81
C LYS A 26 -8.42 4.65 -4.86
N GLY A 27 -7.79 3.51 -4.68
CA GLY A 27 -6.80 2.98 -5.61
C GLY A 27 -6.50 1.51 -5.35
N CYS A 28 -5.59 0.96 -6.13
CA CYS A 28 -5.09 -0.40 -6.00
C CYS A 28 -3.68 -0.38 -5.39
N PRO A 29 -3.54 -0.44 -4.05
CA PRO A 29 -2.21 -0.49 -3.43
C PRO A 29 -1.46 -1.70 -3.94
N THR A 30 -0.29 -1.46 -4.53
CA THR A 30 0.49 -2.51 -5.18
C THR A 30 1.89 -2.55 -4.58
N TYR A 31 2.32 -3.73 -4.16
CA TYR A 31 3.67 -3.95 -3.66
C TYR A 31 4.68 -3.98 -4.81
N VAL A 32 5.82 -3.32 -4.61
CA VAL A 32 6.85 -3.22 -5.64
C VAL A 32 7.48 -4.57 -5.97
N GLY A 33 7.58 -5.49 -5.01
CA GLY A 33 8.05 -6.86 -5.25
C GLY A 33 7.19 -7.58 -6.27
N TYR A 34 5.86 -7.56 -6.09
CA TYR A 34 4.93 -8.11 -7.07
C TYR A 34 5.10 -7.47 -8.47
N LEU A 35 5.26 -6.14 -8.52
CA LEU A 35 5.49 -5.45 -9.81
C LEU A 35 6.78 -5.92 -10.47
N THR A 36 7.85 -6.11 -9.68
CA THR A 36 9.14 -6.60 -10.18
C THR A 36 9.01 -8.00 -10.77
N GLU A 37 8.35 -8.92 -10.07
CA GLU A 37 8.08 -10.27 -10.58
C GLU A 37 7.31 -10.27 -11.91
N ARG A 38 6.32 -9.37 -12.05
CA ARG A 38 5.57 -9.26 -13.31
C ARG A 38 6.43 -8.73 -14.45
N ILE A 39 7.38 -7.83 -14.16
CA ILE A 39 8.35 -7.35 -15.14
C ILE A 39 9.30 -8.47 -15.56
N GLU A 40 9.84 -9.23 -14.61
CA GLU A 40 10.71 -10.37 -14.87
C GLU A 40 9.99 -11.42 -15.72
N GLU A 41 8.77 -11.82 -15.34
CA GLU A 41 7.94 -12.74 -16.12
C GLU A 41 7.73 -12.25 -17.55
N ALA A 42 7.43 -10.95 -17.72
CA ALA A 42 7.21 -10.37 -19.04
C ALA A 42 8.44 -10.45 -19.93
N VAL A 43 9.63 -10.24 -19.36
CA VAL A 43 10.91 -10.30 -20.09
C VAL A 43 11.32 -11.74 -20.41
N GLU A 44 11.25 -12.63 -19.43
CA GLU A 44 11.67 -14.03 -19.56
C GLU A 44 10.75 -14.82 -20.49
N SER A 45 9.45 -14.65 -20.34
CA SER A 45 8.45 -15.33 -21.15
C SER A 45 8.25 -14.70 -22.53
N LYS A 46 8.91 -13.59 -22.82
CA LYS A 46 8.79 -12.85 -24.09
C LYS A 46 7.33 -12.65 -24.50
N ILE A 47 6.55 -12.14 -23.54
CA ILE A 47 5.11 -11.91 -23.76
C ILE A 47 4.89 -10.98 -24.97
N GLU A 48 3.75 -11.13 -25.62
CA GLU A 48 3.39 -10.29 -26.77
C GLU A 48 3.42 -8.79 -26.40
N PRO A 49 3.93 -7.92 -27.26
CA PRO A 49 3.93 -6.48 -27.01
C PRO A 49 2.52 -5.95 -26.75
N GLY A 50 2.40 -5.08 -25.75
CA GLY A 50 1.10 -4.53 -25.38
C GLY A 50 1.11 -3.78 -24.07
N ILE A 51 -0.07 -3.38 -23.61
CA ILE A 51 -0.29 -2.74 -22.31
C ILE A 51 -0.72 -3.82 -21.32
N TYR A 52 -0.02 -3.86 -20.18
CA TYR A 52 -0.26 -4.77 -19.08
C TYR A 52 -0.39 -3.97 -17.79
N HIS A 53 -1.42 -4.23 -17.01
CA HIS A 53 -1.61 -3.62 -15.70
C HIS A 53 -1.21 -4.61 -14.62
N ALA A 54 -0.13 -4.33 -13.91
CA ALA A 54 0.29 -5.09 -12.73
C ALA A 54 -0.15 -4.31 -11.48
N CYS A 55 -1.29 -4.68 -10.92
CA CYS A 55 -1.90 -4.03 -9.76
C CYS A 55 -2.58 -5.08 -8.88
N SER A 56 -2.88 -4.71 -7.61
CA SER A 56 -3.69 -5.59 -6.74
C SER A 56 -5.07 -5.86 -7.34
N SER A 57 -5.69 -6.98 -6.97
CA SER A 57 -6.99 -7.40 -7.47
C SER A 57 -8.17 -6.62 -6.89
N ASP A 58 -7.94 -5.87 -5.82
CA ASP A 58 -8.92 -5.10 -5.07
C ASP A 58 -8.63 -3.60 -5.11
N MET A 59 -9.63 -2.83 -4.71
CA MET A 59 -9.54 -1.38 -4.60
C MET A 59 -9.92 -0.95 -3.18
N LEU A 60 -9.04 -0.19 -2.53
CA LEU A 60 -9.25 0.36 -1.20
C LEU A 60 -9.21 1.88 -1.21
N SER A 61 -9.95 2.49 -0.30
CA SER A 61 -9.69 3.87 0.08
C SER A 61 -8.39 3.97 0.86
N ARG A 62 -7.80 5.17 0.93
CA ARG A 62 -6.61 5.37 1.77
C ARG A 62 -6.91 5.06 3.24
N TYR A 63 -8.14 5.34 3.71
CA TYR A 63 -8.57 5.03 5.06
C TYR A 63 -8.58 3.51 5.32
N GLU A 64 -9.24 2.73 4.45
CA GLU A 64 -9.26 1.27 4.55
C GLU A 64 -7.85 0.69 4.51
N PHE A 65 -7.01 1.14 3.58
CA PHE A 65 -5.63 0.69 3.49
C PHE A 65 -4.81 1.10 4.74
N GLY A 66 -5.06 2.27 5.32
CA GLY A 66 -4.44 2.70 6.57
C GLY A 66 -4.77 1.78 7.74
N LEU A 67 -6.01 1.32 7.85
CA LEU A 67 -6.42 0.35 8.88
C LEU A 67 -5.73 -1.01 8.68
N GLU A 68 -5.63 -1.49 7.43
CA GLU A 68 -4.93 -2.75 7.13
C GLU A 68 -3.44 -2.65 7.46
N ILE A 69 -2.78 -1.51 7.22
CA ILE A 69 -1.38 -1.27 7.60
C ILE A 69 -1.19 -1.42 9.11
N LEU A 70 -2.05 -0.79 9.91
CA LEU A 70 -1.97 -0.88 11.37
C LEU A 70 -2.18 -2.31 11.84
N LYS A 71 -3.18 -3.00 11.32
CA LYS A 71 -3.48 -4.39 11.63
C LYS A 71 -2.31 -5.32 11.29
N ALA A 72 -1.76 -5.22 10.08
CA ALA A 72 -0.64 -6.06 9.64
C ALA A 72 0.62 -5.88 10.50
N GLN A 73 0.80 -4.70 11.08
CA GLN A 73 1.93 -4.40 11.96
C GLN A 73 1.64 -4.61 13.46
N GLY A 74 0.40 -4.96 13.82
CA GLY A 74 -0.01 -5.10 15.22
C GLY A 74 0.01 -3.78 15.98
N LEU A 75 -0.28 -2.66 15.30
CA LEU A 75 -0.30 -1.32 15.88
C LEU A 75 -1.74 -0.87 16.15
N GLU A 76 -1.96 -0.31 17.33
CA GLU A 76 -3.22 0.34 17.69
C GLU A 76 -3.00 1.84 17.75
N LYS A 77 -3.75 2.57 16.92
CA LYS A 77 -3.73 4.04 16.87
C LYS A 77 -5.14 4.57 16.63
N PRO A 78 -5.52 5.68 17.25
CA PRO A 78 -6.78 6.34 16.92
C PRO A 78 -6.73 6.91 15.49
N VAL A 79 -7.63 6.45 14.64
CA VAL A 79 -7.75 6.87 13.24
C VAL A 79 -9.16 7.36 12.97
N VAL A 80 -9.29 8.50 12.32
CA VAL A 80 -10.58 9.04 11.91
C VAL A 80 -10.66 9.21 10.39
N PRO A 81 -11.78 8.79 9.78
CA PRO A 81 -12.04 9.05 8.38
C PRO A 81 -12.30 10.54 8.16
N VAL A 82 -11.74 11.09 7.09
CA VAL A 82 -11.99 12.46 6.67
C VAL A 82 -12.26 12.51 5.16
N GLU A 83 -13.00 13.51 4.71
CA GLU A 83 -13.12 13.79 3.29
C GLU A 83 -11.97 14.71 2.83
N LYS A 84 -11.61 14.62 1.57
CA LYS A 84 -10.55 15.44 0.95
C LYS A 84 -10.77 16.93 1.18
N LYS A 85 -12.02 17.38 1.15
CA LYS A 85 -12.40 18.79 1.39
C LYS A 85 -12.03 19.31 2.79
N ASP A 86 -11.89 18.40 3.77
CA ASP A 86 -11.60 18.73 5.16
C ASP A 86 -10.08 18.83 5.45
N LEU A 87 -9.27 18.62 4.43
CA LEU A 87 -7.81 18.75 4.48
C LEU A 87 -7.35 20.07 3.83
N PRO A 88 -6.14 20.53 4.16
CA PRO A 88 -5.55 21.67 3.45
C PRO A 88 -5.55 21.45 1.93
N PRO A 89 -5.72 22.53 1.14
CA PRO A 89 -5.74 22.44 -0.32
C PRO A 89 -4.50 21.71 -0.85
N ARG A 90 -4.71 20.79 -1.77
CA ARG A 90 -3.66 20.01 -2.44
C ARG A 90 -4.03 19.78 -3.91
N PRO A 91 -3.07 19.40 -4.76
CA PRO A 91 -3.35 19.14 -6.17
C PRO A 91 -4.54 18.21 -6.34
N VAL A 92 -5.32 18.45 -7.38
CA VAL A 92 -6.48 17.61 -7.71
C VAL A 92 -5.98 16.21 -8.09
N VAL A 93 -6.48 15.21 -7.37
CA VAL A 93 -6.23 13.79 -7.63
C VAL A 93 -7.57 13.17 -8.00
N SER A 94 -7.57 12.24 -8.96
CA SER A 94 -8.76 11.46 -9.28
C SER A 94 -9.33 10.79 -8.02
N PRO A 95 -10.64 10.81 -7.81
CA PRO A 95 -11.26 10.14 -6.67
C PRO A 95 -11.10 8.61 -6.73
N SER A 96 -10.90 8.07 -7.93
CA SER A 96 -10.68 6.64 -8.15
C SER A 96 -9.61 6.44 -9.21
N ASN A 97 -8.55 5.72 -8.85
CA ASN A 97 -7.46 5.32 -9.72
C ASN A 97 -7.40 3.79 -9.79
N GLN A 98 -8.51 3.17 -10.10
CA GLN A 98 -8.58 1.73 -10.26
C GLN A 98 -7.97 1.32 -11.61
N LEU A 99 -6.97 0.46 -11.55
CA LEU A 99 -6.51 -0.33 -12.68
C LEU A 99 -7.12 -1.73 -12.59
N ILE A 100 -7.37 -2.35 -13.72
CA ILE A 100 -7.86 -3.72 -13.77
C ILE A 100 -6.83 -4.56 -14.52
N ASN A 101 -6.33 -5.60 -13.85
CA ASN A 101 -5.52 -6.61 -14.52
C ASN A 101 -6.42 -7.57 -15.29
N THR A 102 -6.14 -7.73 -16.56
CA THR A 102 -6.89 -8.65 -17.46
C THR A 102 -5.99 -9.67 -18.13
N LYS A 103 -4.69 -9.66 -17.84
CA LYS A 103 -3.70 -10.44 -18.61
C LYS A 103 -2.79 -11.31 -17.74
N PHE A 104 -2.48 -10.89 -16.52
CA PHE A 104 -1.72 -11.72 -15.59
C PHE A 104 -2.66 -12.65 -14.83
N GLU A 105 -2.22 -13.89 -14.64
CA GLU A 105 -2.90 -14.86 -13.77
C GLU A 105 -2.52 -14.62 -12.30
N LYS A 106 -3.36 -15.07 -11.36
CA LYS A 106 -3.10 -15.05 -9.91
C LYS A 106 -2.67 -13.68 -9.37
N VAL A 107 -3.59 -12.73 -9.44
CA VAL A 107 -3.36 -11.39 -8.91
C VAL A 107 -3.68 -11.35 -7.42
N PRO A 108 -2.69 -11.11 -6.54
CA PRO A 108 -2.93 -10.97 -5.11
C PRO A 108 -3.79 -9.76 -4.77
N THR A 109 -4.44 -9.82 -3.62
CA THR A 109 -5.08 -8.66 -3.01
C THR A 109 -4.04 -7.69 -2.44
N SER A 110 -4.42 -6.45 -2.21
CA SER A 110 -3.57 -5.47 -1.54
C SER A 110 -3.19 -5.92 -0.12
N TYR A 111 -4.06 -6.68 0.55
CA TYR A 111 -3.78 -7.25 1.86
C TYR A 111 -2.66 -8.30 1.82
N GLU A 112 -2.74 -9.27 0.89
CA GLU A 112 -1.68 -10.28 0.70
C GLU A 112 -0.33 -9.63 0.36
N MET A 113 -0.33 -8.63 -0.52
CA MET A 113 0.86 -7.85 -0.85
C MET A 113 1.42 -7.06 0.35
N LEU A 114 0.53 -6.55 1.22
CA LEU A 114 0.93 -5.84 2.42
C LEU A 114 1.56 -6.78 3.45
N GLU A 115 1.03 -7.99 3.63
CA GLU A 115 1.61 -9.00 4.53
C GLU A 115 3.01 -9.40 4.08
N GLU A 116 3.21 -9.62 2.79
CA GLU A 116 4.52 -9.92 2.21
C GLU A 116 5.52 -8.79 2.51
N TYR A 117 5.17 -7.55 2.20
CA TYR A 117 6.00 -6.38 2.50
C TYR A 117 6.35 -6.25 3.99
N VAL A 118 5.38 -6.46 4.88
CA VAL A 118 5.63 -6.37 6.32
C VAL A 118 6.56 -7.50 6.80
N SER A 119 6.44 -8.69 6.23
CA SER A 119 7.33 -9.82 6.53
C SER A 119 8.78 -9.52 6.15
N GLU A 120 9.02 -8.96 4.97
CA GLU A 120 10.35 -8.57 4.51
C GLU A 120 11.01 -7.52 5.43
N ILE A 121 10.27 -6.49 5.80
CA ILE A 121 10.79 -5.45 6.71
C ILE A 121 11.18 -6.04 8.08
N ARG A 122 10.44 -7.02 8.57
CA ARG A 122 10.76 -7.69 9.85
C ARG A 122 12.07 -8.45 9.74
N ILE A 123 12.27 -9.21 8.66
CA ILE A 123 13.50 -9.95 8.40
C ILE A 123 14.70 -9.01 8.34
N GLU A 124 14.61 -7.91 7.59
CA GLU A 124 15.68 -6.91 7.49
C GLU A 124 16.06 -6.29 8.85
N LYS A 125 15.08 -6.03 9.71
CA LYS A 125 15.33 -5.49 11.06
C LYS A 125 16.03 -6.50 11.96
N ASP A 126 15.65 -7.75 11.90
CA ASP A 126 16.24 -8.81 12.70
C ASP A 126 17.69 -9.06 12.27
N ASP A 127 17.96 -9.15 10.98
CA ASP A 127 19.32 -9.27 10.41
C ASP A 127 20.21 -8.07 10.79
N TYR A 128 19.68 -6.86 10.78
CA TYR A 128 20.44 -5.68 11.19
C TYR A 128 20.74 -5.67 12.68
N SER A 129 19.83 -6.14 13.51
CA SER A 129 20.01 -6.23 14.95
C SER A 129 21.04 -7.28 15.36
N GLU A 130 21.13 -8.40 14.64
CA GLU A 130 22.12 -9.45 14.87
C GLU A 130 23.54 -9.04 14.45
N LYS A 131 23.67 -8.31 13.32
CA LYS A 131 24.99 -7.84 12.82
C LYS A 131 25.61 -6.72 13.66
N ASN A 132 24.83 -6.06 14.50
CA ASN A 132 25.28 -4.95 15.36
C ASN A 132 25.32 -5.31 16.87
N ARG A 133 25.26 -6.58 17.21
CA ARG A 133 25.55 -7.11 18.55
C ARG A 133 26.96 -7.64 18.63
#